data_28133bdd056a39d5e3005b38188c7050
#
_entry.id   28133bdd056a39d5e3005b38188c7050
#
_cell.length_a   1.000
_cell.length_b   1.000
_cell.length_c   1.000
_cell.angle_alpha   90.00
_cell.angle_beta   90.00
_cell.angle_gamma   90.00
#
_symmetry.space_group_name_H-M   'P 1'
#
loop_
_entity.id
_entity.type
_entity.pdbx_description
1 polymer ?
#
loop_
_entity_poly.entity_id
_entity_poly.type
_entity_poly.pdbx_seq_one_letter_code
_entity_poly.pdbx_strand_id
1 'polypeptide(L)'
;KRSYSIAIGRQPDDAPDAQVDIAVSYVAGGAATALFEGLAIGATVDASGPFGRFCLYPNDANRRYVLIGTGTGITPYRAMLPQLAALMASRVLEVVLLQGARTPDELLYGDEFRAFAEAHPGFRYLPCFSRTLPPAGSPQAHPDVRHGYVQNALAELAPDPAGDIAYLCGNPHMVDACFEALAASGLKPPQLRREKYVSSR
;
A
#
# COMPACT_ATOMS: atom_id res chain seq x y z
N LYS A 1 7.15 -4.28 22.26
CA LYS A 1 7.27 -3.25 21.23
C LYS A 1 6.77 -3.81 19.90
N ARG A 2 5.99 -3.03 19.15
CA ARG A 2 5.49 -3.35 17.80
C ARG A 2 5.73 -2.14 16.91
N SER A 3 5.96 -2.38 15.62
CA SER A 3 6.10 -1.32 14.62
C SER A 3 4.86 -1.28 13.74
N TYR A 4 4.43 -0.08 13.40
CA TYR A 4 3.29 0.17 12.53
C TYR A 4 3.70 1.20 11.50
N SER A 5 3.24 1.03 10.26
CA SER A 5 3.43 2.05 9.24
C SER A 5 2.41 3.18 9.43
N ILE A 6 2.87 4.39 9.20
CA ILE A 6 2.06 5.59 9.26
C ILE A 6 1.09 5.60 8.06
N ALA A 7 -0.18 5.88 8.31
CA ALA A 7 -1.25 5.94 7.31
C ALA A 7 -1.50 7.35 6.77
N ILE A 8 -1.14 8.38 7.52
CA ILE A 8 -1.21 9.78 7.08
C ILE A 8 0.22 10.30 6.88
N GLY A 9 0.52 10.76 5.67
CA GLY A 9 1.78 11.44 5.36
C GLY A 9 1.77 12.87 5.92
N ARG A 10 2.82 13.22 6.65
CA ARG A 10 3.03 14.57 7.12
C ARG A 10 3.44 15.49 5.96
N GLN A 11 2.79 16.64 5.85
CA GLN A 11 3.25 17.70 4.95
C GLN A 11 4.35 18.55 5.63
N PRO A 12 5.24 19.19 4.87
CA PRO A 12 6.32 20.02 5.44
C PRO A 12 5.83 21.10 6.38
N ASP A 13 4.62 21.63 6.13
CA ASP A 13 4.01 22.74 6.88
C ASP A 13 3.08 22.28 8.02
N ASP A 14 2.98 20.98 8.26
CA ASP A 14 2.16 20.46 9.34
C ASP A 14 2.73 20.86 10.70
N ALA A 15 1.82 21.26 11.63
CA ALA A 15 2.17 21.60 13.00
C ALA A 15 2.89 20.43 13.72
N PRO A 16 3.72 20.73 14.74
CA PRO A 16 4.40 19.70 15.53
C PRO A 16 3.46 18.65 16.15
N ASP A 17 2.23 19.04 16.44
CA ASP A 17 1.17 18.21 17.04
C ASP A 17 0.34 17.45 15.99
N ALA A 18 0.90 17.22 14.82
CA ALA A 18 0.23 16.53 13.73
C ALA A 18 -0.29 15.16 14.16
N GLN A 19 -1.52 14.88 13.78
CA GLN A 19 -2.16 13.58 13.97
C GLN A 19 -1.39 12.49 13.22
N VAL A 20 -1.23 11.34 13.88
CA VAL A 20 -0.64 10.15 13.28
C VAL A 20 -1.68 9.05 13.26
N ASP A 21 -2.01 8.57 12.06
CA ASP A 21 -2.88 7.41 11.90
C ASP A 21 -2.05 6.15 11.64
N ILE A 22 -2.49 5.05 12.22
CA ILE A 22 -1.96 3.71 11.95
C ILE A 22 -3.11 2.75 11.68
N ALA A 23 -2.86 1.70 10.88
CA ALA A 23 -3.78 0.60 10.71
C ALA A 23 -3.33 -0.61 11.52
N VAL A 24 -4.22 -1.16 12.33
CA VAL A 24 -3.96 -2.33 13.16
C VAL A 24 -4.84 -3.49 12.73
N SER A 25 -4.22 -4.59 12.31
CA SER A 25 -4.96 -5.85 12.12
C SER A 25 -5.05 -6.59 13.43
N TYR A 26 -6.25 -6.94 13.83
CA TYR A 26 -6.47 -7.75 15.02
C TYR A 26 -6.11 -9.21 14.77
N VAL A 27 -5.30 -9.75 15.65
CA VAL A 27 -4.87 -11.16 15.64
C VAL A 27 -5.32 -11.81 16.94
N ALA A 28 -6.06 -12.90 16.87
CA ALA A 28 -6.54 -13.62 18.04
C ALA A 28 -5.38 -13.98 18.98
N GLY A 29 -5.48 -13.58 20.25
CA GLY A 29 -4.43 -13.78 21.26
C GLY A 29 -3.20 -12.87 21.10
N GLY A 30 -3.23 -11.93 20.17
CA GLY A 30 -2.13 -10.97 19.97
C GLY A 30 -2.07 -9.89 21.05
N ALA A 31 -0.88 -9.60 21.57
CA ALA A 31 -0.70 -8.57 22.60
C ALA A 31 -1.12 -7.16 22.11
N ALA A 32 -0.94 -6.84 20.83
CA ALA A 32 -1.40 -5.58 20.26
C ALA A 32 -2.94 -5.53 20.18
N THR A 33 -3.58 -6.65 19.79
CA THR A 33 -5.05 -6.77 19.80
C THR A 33 -5.59 -6.49 21.19
N ALA A 34 -5.09 -7.18 22.22
CA ALA A 34 -5.53 -6.99 23.61
C ALA A 34 -5.33 -5.55 24.09
N LEU A 35 -4.22 -4.88 23.69
CA LEU A 35 -3.98 -3.49 24.02
C LEU A 35 -5.03 -2.57 23.36
N PHE A 36 -5.18 -2.64 22.04
CA PHE A 36 -6.03 -1.69 21.30
C PHE A 36 -7.52 -1.92 21.51
N GLU A 37 -7.98 -3.16 21.76
CA GLU A 37 -9.36 -3.45 22.14
C GLU A 37 -9.73 -2.90 23.53
N GLY A 38 -8.74 -2.82 24.42
CA GLY A 38 -8.92 -2.28 25.76
C GLY A 38 -8.76 -0.77 25.89
N LEU A 39 -8.33 -0.06 24.84
CA LEU A 39 -8.11 1.38 24.88
C LEU A 39 -9.43 2.14 24.72
N ALA A 40 -9.72 3.04 25.66
CA ALA A 40 -10.78 4.04 25.50
C ALA A 40 -10.29 5.21 24.65
N ILE A 41 -11.22 5.92 23.99
CA ILE A 41 -10.92 7.18 23.31
C ILE A 41 -10.34 8.17 24.33
N GLY A 42 -9.22 8.80 24.00
CA GLY A 42 -8.48 9.69 24.88
C GLY A 42 -7.43 9.00 25.76
N ALA A 43 -7.30 7.67 25.70
CA ALA A 43 -6.22 6.97 26.39
C ALA A 43 -4.86 7.30 25.75
N THR A 44 -3.82 7.30 26.58
CA THR A 44 -2.44 7.60 26.15
C THR A 44 -1.64 6.32 25.96
N VAL A 45 -0.85 6.27 24.88
CA VAL A 45 0.13 5.22 24.61
C VAL A 45 1.48 5.85 24.27
N ASP A 46 2.56 5.24 24.75
CA ASP A 46 3.91 5.66 24.38
C ASP A 46 4.26 5.18 22.99
N ALA A 47 4.71 6.11 22.13
CA ALA A 47 5.20 5.82 20.80
C ALA A 47 6.57 6.46 20.56
N SER A 48 7.35 5.86 19.68
CA SER A 48 8.63 6.42 19.22
C SER A 48 8.72 6.30 17.70
N GLY A 49 9.17 7.35 17.03
CA GLY A 49 9.28 7.41 15.57
C GLY A 49 9.45 8.85 15.07
N PRO A 50 9.32 9.05 13.76
CA PRO A 50 9.20 8.00 12.72
C PRO A 50 10.53 7.28 12.48
N PHE A 51 10.45 5.98 12.16
CA PHE A 51 11.59 5.15 11.75
C PHE A 51 11.26 4.41 10.46
N GLY A 52 12.28 3.89 9.79
CA GLY A 52 12.11 3.07 8.60
C GLY A 52 12.65 3.74 7.34
N ARG A 53 12.65 2.94 6.25
CA ARG A 53 13.19 3.34 4.94
C ARG A 53 12.24 2.98 3.78
N PHE A 54 11.03 2.59 4.09
CA PHE A 54 10.02 2.29 3.07
C PHE A 54 9.29 3.58 2.67
N CYS A 55 9.99 4.41 1.90
CA CYS A 55 9.53 5.71 1.42
C CYS A 55 9.83 5.85 -0.07
N LEU A 56 9.15 6.77 -0.75
CA LEU A 56 9.51 7.16 -2.11
C LEU A 56 10.90 7.81 -2.12
N TYR A 57 11.69 7.53 -3.15
CA TYR A 57 12.99 8.17 -3.28
C TYR A 57 12.86 9.61 -3.77
N PRO A 58 13.54 10.58 -3.16
CA PRO A 58 13.43 12.01 -3.55
C PRO A 58 13.87 12.27 -4.99
N ASN A 59 14.87 11.54 -5.47
CA ASN A 59 15.50 11.77 -6.78
C ASN A 59 15.31 10.59 -7.73
N ASP A 60 14.18 9.91 -7.61
CA ASP A 60 13.86 8.79 -8.48
C ASP A 60 13.47 9.28 -9.87
N ALA A 61 14.10 8.73 -10.90
CA ALA A 61 13.87 9.06 -12.30
C ALA A 61 13.01 8.02 -13.04
N ASN A 62 12.50 6.99 -12.34
CA ASN A 62 11.64 5.98 -12.97
C ASN A 62 10.34 6.62 -13.47
N ARG A 63 9.85 6.09 -14.58
CA ARG A 63 8.65 6.58 -15.28
C ARG A 63 7.36 5.98 -14.74
N ARG A 64 7.45 4.78 -14.13
CA ARG A 64 6.31 4.10 -13.55
C ARG A 64 6.64 3.55 -12.17
N TYR A 65 5.72 3.79 -11.23
CA TYR A 65 5.75 3.21 -9.90
C TYR A 65 4.71 2.11 -9.78
N VAL A 66 5.14 0.90 -9.42
CA VAL A 66 4.28 -0.26 -9.19
C VAL A 66 4.19 -0.49 -7.69
N LEU A 67 3.07 -0.10 -7.09
CA LEU A 67 2.81 -0.23 -5.65
C LEU A 67 1.97 -1.49 -5.43
N ILE A 68 2.43 -2.42 -4.59
CA ILE A 68 1.74 -3.69 -4.36
C ILE A 68 1.59 -3.92 -2.85
N GLY A 69 0.34 -4.02 -2.39
CA GLY A 69 0.06 -4.20 -0.96
C GLY A 69 -1.07 -5.16 -0.65
N THR A 70 -1.02 -5.77 0.54
CA THR A 70 -2.10 -6.61 1.07
C THR A 70 -2.34 -6.32 2.55
N GLY A 71 -3.60 -6.36 2.97
CA GLY A 71 -4.00 -6.06 4.34
C GLY A 71 -3.50 -4.68 4.78
N THR A 72 -2.95 -4.58 5.99
CA THR A 72 -2.37 -3.32 6.49
C THR A 72 -1.09 -2.88 5.77
N GLY A 73 -0.50 -3.70 4.91
CA GLY A 73 0.61 -3.31 4.04
C GLY A 73 0.27 -2.26 2.99
N ILE A 74 -1.02 -1.93 2.83
CA ILE A 74 -1.47 -0.80 2.01
C ILE A 74 -1.24 0.57 2.68
N THR A 75 -1.09 0.59 4.00
CA THR A 75 -0.99 1.80 4.83
C THR A 75 0.09 2.79 4.37
N PRO A 76 1.33 2.36 4.06
CA PRO A 76 2.37 3.29 3.59
C PRO A 76 1.98 4.01 2.30
N TYR A 77 1.24 3.35 1.40
CA TYR A 77 0.85 3.97 0.13
C TYR A 77 -0.19 5.07 0.31
N ARG A 78 -1.09 4.93 1.30
CA ARG A 78 -1.97 6.03 1.69
C ARG A 78 -1.18 7.26 2.14
N ALA A 79 -0.18 7.05 3.00
CA ALA A 79 0.72 8.13 3.44
C ALA A 79 1.54 8.76 2.30
N MET A 80 1.78 8.02 1.21
CA MET A 80 2.52 8.50 0.05
C MET A 80 1.66 9.31 -0.94
N LEU A 81 0.32 9.28 -0.86
CA LEU A 81 -0.56 9.92 -1.83
C LEU A 81 -0.25 11.42 -2.07
N PRO A 82 -0.04 12.25 -1.03
CA PRO A 82 0.29 13.66 -1.26
C PRO A 82 1.61 13.84 -2.02
N GLN A 83 2.62 13.05 -1.71
CA GLN A 83 3.90 13.09 -2.41
C GLN A 83 3.79 12.59 -3.85
N LEU A 84 2.98 11.55 -4.09
CA LEU A 84 2.70 11.06 -5.44
C LEU A 84 1.98 12.11 -6.27
N ALA A 85 0.97 12.80 -5.72
CA ALA A 85 0.29 13.90 -6.39
C ALA A 85 1.28 15.01 -6.82
N ALA A 86 2.18 15.41 -5.92
CA ALA A 86 3.20 16.42 -6.22
C ALA A 86 4.18 15.95 -7.32
N LEU A 87 4.62 14.68 -7.28
CA LEU A 87 5.49 14.11 -8.31
C LEU A 87 4.80 14.05 -9.67
N MET A 88 3.54 13.60 -9.72
CA MET A 88 2.76 13.51 -10.95
C MET A 88 2.44 14.89 -11.54
N ALA A 89 2.31 15.93 -10.71
CA ALA A 89 2.18 17.31 -11.17
C ALA A 89 3.50 17.89 -11.73
N SER A 90 4.64 17.42 -11.23
CA SER A 90 5.96 17.94 -11.61
C SER A 90 6.60 17.26 -12.82
N ARG A 91 6.19 16.02 -13.13
CA ARG A 91 6.74 15.22 -14.23
C ARG A 91 5.75 14.19 -14.75
N VAL A 92 6.00 13.66 -15.93
CA VAL A 92 5.25 12.50 -16.43
C VAL A 92 5.63 11.28 -15.59
N LEU A 93 4.67 10.80 -14.80
CA LEU A 93 4.80 9.63 -13.93
C LEU A 93 3.50 8.83 -13.99
N GLU A 94 3.62 7.54 -14.29
CA GLU A 94 2.54 6.57 -14.12
C GLU A 94 2.68 5.90 -12.74
N VAL A 95 1.57 5.75 -12.04
CA VAL A 95 1.52 5.00 -10.78
C VAL A 95 0.44 3.93 -10.88
N VAL A 96 0.79 2.69 -10.58
CA VAL A 96 -0.18 1.59 -10.54
C VAL A 96 -0.18 1.00 -9.14
N LEU A 97 -1.33 1.04 -8.47
CA LEU A 97 -1.54 0.45 -7.16
C LEU A 97 -2.33 -0.85 -7.28
N LEU A 98 -1.68 -1.98 -6.99
CA LEU A 98 -2.29 -3.29 -6.83
C LEU A 98 -2.58 -3.54 -5.36
N GLN A 99 -3.86 -3.65 -4.99
CA GLN A 99 -4.25 -3.96 -3.61
C GLN A 99 -4.93 -5.32 -3.54
N GLY A 100 -4.33 -6.26 -2.81
CA GLY A 100 -4.91 -7.57 -2.57
C GLY A 100 -5.75 -7.63 -1.30
N ALA A 101 -6.97 -8.15 -1.43
CA ALA A 101 -7.86 -8.51 -0.33
C ALA A 101 -8.49 -9.89 -0.61
N ARG A 102 -9.12 -10.50 0.40
CA ARG A 102 -9.89 -11.73 0.18
C ARG A 102 -11.28 -11.42 -0.36
N THR A 103 -11.90 -10.41 0.22
CA THR A 103 -13.27 -9.96 -0.08
C THR A 103 -13.34 -8.43 -0.11
N PRO A 104 -14.38 -7.82 -0.69
CA PRO A 104 -14.55 -6.37 -0.71
C PRO A 104 -14.55 -5.71 0.68
N ASP A 105 -15.12 -6.38 1.69
CA ASP A 105 -15.21 -5.86 3.06
C ASP A 105 -13.85 -5.74 3.75
N GLU A 106 -12.82 -6.43 3.24
CA GLU A 106 -11.45 -6.35 3.75
C GLU A 106 -10.59 -5.28 3.06
N LEU A 107 -11.19 -4.53 2.13
CA LEU A 107 -10.46 -3.54 1.33
C LEU A 107 -10.24 -2.24 2.12
N LEU A 108 -9.07 -2.14 2.73
CA LEU A 108 -8.69 -0.98 3.53
C LEU A 108 -8.41 0.24 2.63
N TYR A 109 -9.03 1.40 2.92
CA TYR A 109 -8.86 2.67 2.18
C TYR A 109 -9.25 2.63 0.68
N GLY A 110 -10.05 1.65 0.25
CA GLY A 110 -10.37 1.44 -1.16
C GLY A 110 -11.03 2.66 -1.82
N ASP A 111 -11.94 3.33 -1.13
CA ASP A 111 -12.64 4.51 -1.64
C ASP A 111 -11.70 5.72 -1.77
N GLU A 112 -10.73 5.88 -0.84
CA GLU A 112 -9.72 6.95 -0.93
C GLU A 112 -8.81 6.74 -2.15
N PHE A 113 -8.35 5.51 -2.40
CA PHE A 113 -7.52 5.22 -3.58
C PHE A 113 -8.29 5.36 -4.88
N ARG A 114 -9.58 5.04 -4.89
CA ARG A 114 -10.45 5.25 -6.06
C ARG A 114 -10.63 6.73 -6.35
N ALA A 115 -11.00 7.52 -5.33
CA ALA A 115 -11.13 8.96 -5.48
C ALA A 115 -9.80 9.62 -5.93
N PHE A 116 -8.67 9.12 -5.43
CA PHE A 116 -7.37 9.60 -5.86
C PHE A 116 -7.09 9.27 -7.34
N ALA A 117 -7.45 8.07 -7.80
CA ALA A 117 -7.31 7.67 -9.20
C ALA A 117 -8.21 8.51 -10.14
N GLU A 118 -9.42 8.82 -9.72
CA GLU A 118 -10.33 9.69 -10.47
C GLU A 118 -9.78 11.12 -10.62
N ALA A 119 -9.10 11.63 -9.58
CA ALA A 119 -8.50 12.97 -9.57
C ALA A 119 -7.15 13.04 -10.31
N HIS A 120 -6.46 11.92 -10.52
CA HIS A 120 -5.10 11.86 -11.07
C HIS A 120 -5.01 10.84 -12.21
N PRO A 121 -5.20 11.22 -13.48
CA PRO A 121 -5.27 10.27 -14.61
C PRO A 121 -4.05 9.38 -14.81
N GLY A 122 -2.88 9.77 -14.30
CA GLY A 122 -1.66 8.93 -14.28
C GLY A 122 -1.64 7.89 -13.17
N PHE A 123 -2.62 7.87 -12.26
CA PHE A 123 -2.72 6.89 -11.18
C PHE A 123 -3.81 5.87 -11.52
N ARG A 124 -3.45 4.59 -11.50
CA ARG A 124 -4.37 3.47 -11.70
C ARG A 124 -4.49 2.66 -10.43
N TYR A 125 -5.72 2.38 -10.02
CA TYR A 125 -6.02 1.57 -8.84
C TYR A 125 -6.65 0.24 -9.24
N LEU A 126 -5.98 -0.88 -8.92
CA LEU A 126 -6.35 -2.24 -9.28
C LEU A 126 -6.61 -3.09 -8.03
N PRO A 127 -7.81 -3.08 -7.45
CA PRO A 127 -8.16 -3.99 -6.36
C PRO A 127 -8.27 -5.43 -6.87
N CYS A 128 -7.63 -6.36 -6.15
CA CYS A 128 -7.57 -7.78 -6.48
C CYS A 128 -8.22 -8.60 -5.36
N PHE A 129 -9.25 -9.39 -5.68
CA PHE A 129 -9.98 -10.19 -4.71
C PHE A 129 -9.74 -11.68 -4.92
N SER A 130 -9.16 -12.34 -3.93
CA SER A 130 -8.78 -13.75 -4.05
C SER A 130 -9.90 -14.75 -3.77
N ARG A 131 -11.03 -14.30 -3.17
CA ARG A 131 -12.17 -15.18 -2.83
C ARG A 131 -13.48 -14.72 -3.46
N THR A 132 -13.92 -13.51 -3.16
CA THR A 132 -15.23 -13.00 -3.56
C THR A 132 -15.09 -11.66 -4.25
N LEU A 133 -15.64 -11.54 -5.44
CA LEU A 133 -15.73 -10.27 -6.17
C LEU A 133 -16.85 -9.38 -5.59
N PRO A 134 -16.77 -8.06 -5.77
CA PRO A 134 -17.88 -7.17 -5.49
C PRO A 134 -19.13 -7.60 -6.25
N PRO A 135 -20.33 -7.51 -5.65
CA PRO A 135 -21.58 -7.73 -6.37
C PRO A 135 -21.70 -6.82 -7.59
N ALA A 136 -22.21 -7.35 -8.69
CA ALA A 136 -22.47 -6.56 -9.89
C ALA A 136 -23.36 -5.36 -9.56
N GLY A 137 -22.98 -4.16 -10.03
CA GLY A 137 -23.70 -2.91 -9.77
C GLY A 137 -23.45 -2.29 -8.38
N SER A 138 -22.62 -2.90 -7.54
CA SER A 138 -22.18 -2.26 -6.28
C SER A 138 -21.16 -1.14 -6.56
N PRO A 139 -20.98 -0.17 -5.65
CA PRO A 139 -19.99 0.89 -5.81
C PRO A 139 -18.54 0.38 -5.97
N GLN A 140 -18.25 -0.81 -5.46
CA GLN A 140 -16.94 -1.46 -5.58
C GLN A 140 -16.75 -2.21 -6.92
N ALA A 141 -17.85 -2.47 -7.67
CA ALA A 141 -17.75 -3.12 -8.98
C ALA A 141 -17.22 -2.12 -10.02
N HIS A 142 -15.97 -2.30 -10.43
CA HIS A 142 -15.28 -1.42 -11.38
C HIS A 142 -14.52 -2.27 -12.41
N PRO A 143 -14.34 -1.80 -13.67
CA PRO A 143 -13.55 -2.52 -14.69
C PRO A 143 -12.13 -2.88 -14.28
N ASP A 144 -11.54 -2.11 -13.37
CA ASP A 144 -10.19 -2.34 -12.85
C ASP A 144 -10.12 -3.39 -11.74
N VAL A 145 -11.24 -3.92 -11.25
CA VAL A 145 -11.27 -5.02 -10.30
C VAL A 145 -10.73 -6.30 -10.96
N ARG A 146 -9.87 -7.01 -10.24
CA ARG A 146 -9.30 -8.29 -10.67
C ARG A 146 -9.71 -9.42 -9.75
N HIS A 147 -9.99 -10.58 -10.31
CA HIS A 147 -10.16 -11.82 -9.56
C HIS A 147 -8.81 -12.53 -9.39
N GLY A 148 -8.48 -12.92 -8.18
CA GLY A 148 -7.25 -13.63 -7.86
C GLY A 148 -6.27 -12.84 -7.01
N TYR A 149 -5.04 -13.31 -6.98
CA TYR A 149 -3.95 -12.68 -6.23
C TYR A 149 -3.29 -11.57 -7.03
N VAL A 150 -2.69 -10.58 -6.34
CA VAL A 150 -2.01 -9.43 -6.96
C VAL A 150 -0.89 -9.83 -7.93
N GLN A 151 -0.18 -10.93 -7.68
CA GLN A 151 0.85 -11.42 -8.59
C GLN A 151 0.32 -11.84 -9.96
N ASN A 152 -0.95 -12.27 -10.04
CA ASN A 152 -1.58 -12.59 -11.32
C ASN A 152 -1.86 -11.30 -12.12
N ALA A 153 -2.38 -10.27 -11.46
CA ALA A 153 -2.61 -8.97 -12.08
C ALA A 153 -1.28 -8.25 -12.43
N LEU A 154 -0.21 -8.52 -11.69
CA LEU A 154 1.12 -7.98 -11.97
C LEU A 154 1.63 -8.38 -13.37
N ALA A 155 1.34 -9.60 -13.81
CA ALA A 155 1.73 -10.07 -15.14
C ALA A 155 1.07 -9.23 -16.27
N GLU A 156 -0.15 -8.69 -16.04
CA GLU A 156 -0.84 -7.85 -17.01
C GLU A 156 -0.16 -6.49 -17.22
N LEU A 157 0.65 -6.03 -16.25
CA LEU A 157 1.32 -4.73 -16.31
C LEU A 157 2.54 -4.70 -17.23
N ALA A 158 3.01 -5.87 -17.71
CA ALA A 158 4.24 -5.99 -18.50
C ALA A 158 5.39 -5.16 -17.90
N PRO A 159 6.00 -5.59 -16.78
CA PRO A 159 7.03 -4.82 -16.07
C PRO A 159 8.20 -4.44 -17.00
N ASP A 160 8.59 -3.17 -16.98
CA ASP A 160 9.66 -2.60 -17.80
C ASP A 160 10.90 -2.27 -16.94
N PRO A 161 11.99 -3.08 -17.02
CA PRO A 161 13.21 -2.80 -16.26
C PRO A 161 13.88 -1.45 -16.54
N ALA A 162 13.55 -0.82 -17.67
CA ALA A 162 14.12 0.47 -18.05
C ALA A 162 13.37 1.67 -17.44
N GLY A 163 12.16 1.45 -16.90
CA GLY A 163 11.33 2.55 -16.44
C GLY A 163 10.57 2.32 -15.14
N ASP A 164 10.58 1.11 -14.60
CA ASP A 164 9.79 0.76 -13.42
C ASP A 164 10.61 0.74 -12.12
N ILE A 165 9.94 1.12 -11.05
CA ILE A 165 10.33 0.79 -9.67
C ILE A 165 9.12 0.20 -8.96
N ALA A 166 9.33 -0.86 -8.18
CA ALA A 166 8.26 -1.53 -7.46
C ALA A 166 8.44 -1.41 -5.94
N TYR A 167 7.32 -1.18 -5.26
CA TYR A 167 7.20 -1.13 -3.81
C TYR A 167 6.24 -2.23 -3.36
N LEU A 168 6.73 -3.16 -2.52
CA LEU A 168 6.02 -4.36 -2.09
C LEU A 168 5.85 -4.33 -0.57
N CYS A 169 4.61 -4.34 -0.07
CA CYS A 169 4.38 -4.25 1.37
C CYS A 169 3.23 -5.13 1.85
N GLY A 170 3.40 -5.82 2.96
CA GLY A 170 2.36 -6.62 3.60
C GLY A 170 2.72 -8.09 3.82
N ASN A 171 1.83 -9.00 3.43
CA ASN A 171 2.00 -10.44 3.65
C ASN A 171 3.33 -10.96 3.06
N PRO A 172 4.18 -11.66 3.86
CA PRO A 172 5.49 -12.15 3.40
C PRO A 172 5.45 -12.99 2.12
N HIS A 173 4.47 -13.89 1.99
CA HIS A 173 4.33 -14.73 0.80
C HIS A 173 3.99 -13.94 -0.45
N MET A 174 3.10 -12.93 -0.32
CA MET A 174 2.80 -12.01 -1.41
C MET A 174 4.04 -11.22 -1.83
N VAL A 175 4.76 -10.67 -0.84
CA VAL A 175 5.98 -9.88 -1.10
C VAL A 175 7.03 -10.72 -1.81
N ASP A 176 7.25 -11.98 -1.39
CA ASP A 176 8.23 -12.87 -2.04
C ASP A 176 7.80 -13.25 -3.46
N ALA A 177 6.55 -13.66 -3.66
CA ALA A 177 6.05 -14.04 -4.97
C ALA A 177 6.11 -12.87 -5.98
N CYS A 178 5.73 -11.65 -5.56
CA CYS A 178 5.84 -10.47 -6.42
C CYS A 178 7.30 -10.08 -6.69
N PHE A 179 8.16 -10.19 -5.67
CA PHE A 179 9.60 -9.92 -5.84
C PHE A 179 10.23 -10.86 -6.86
N GLU A 180 9.96 -12.16 -6.77
CA GLU A 180 10.46 -13.17 -7.71
C GLU A 180 9.94 -12.93 -9.14
N ALA A 181 8.65 -12.63 -9.29
CA ALA A 181 8.06 -12.33 -10.60
C ALA A 181 8.69 -11.09 -11.25
N LEU A 182 8.88 -10.01 -10.49
CA LEU A 182 9.50 -8.77 -10.98
C LEU A 182 10.99 -8.96 -11.30
N ALA A 183 11.72 -9.70 -10.46
CA ALA A 183 13.12 -10.04 -10.74
C ALA A 183 13.26 -10.90 -11.99
N ALA A 184 12.35 -11.86 -12.20
CA ALA A 184 12.29 -12.67 -13.43
C ALA A 184 11.97 -11.83 -14.68
N SER A 185 11.21 -10.73 -14.52
CA SER A 185 10.96 -9.75 -15.60
C SER A 185 12.15 -8.80 -15.84
N GLY A 186 13.26 -8.94 -15.10
CA GLY A 186 14.50 -8.19 -15.30
C GLY A 186 14.71 -6.98 -14.40
N LEU A 187 13.78 -6.67 -13.47
CA LEU A 187 13.98 -5.61 -12.47
C LEU A 187 15.13 -5.99 -11.54
N LYS A 188 15.99 -5.02 -11.24
CA LYS A 188 17.17 -5.23 -10.39
C LYS A 188 16.86 -4.89 -8.92
N PRO A 189 17.63 -5.41 -7.96
CA PRO A 189 17.41 -5.16 -6.53
C PRO A 189 17.18 -3.69 -6.12
N PRO A 190 17.87 -2.68 -6.68
CA PRO A 190 17.57 -1.28 -6.36
C PRO A 190 16.16 -0.82 -6.76
N GLN A 191 15.55 -1.46 -7.76
CA GLN A 191 14.20 -1.19 -8.24
C GLN A 191 13.11 -1.95 -7.47
N LEU A 192 13.48 -2.81 -6.53
CA LEU A 192 12.58 -3.69 -5.79
C LEU A 192 12.61 -3.34 -4.30
N ARG A 193 11.74 -2.43 -3.89
CA ARG A 193 11.60 -2.00 -2.49
C ARG A 193 10.61 -2.92 -1.79
N ARG A 194 10.93 -3.42 -0.61
CA ARG A 194 10.04 -4.34 0.07
C ARG A 194 10.04 -4.17 1.59
N GLU A 195 8.87 -4.37 2.18
CA GLU A 195 8.66 -4.46 3.61
C GLU A 195 7.67 -5.59 3.91
N LYS A 196 8.09 -6.54 4.73
CA LYS A 196 7.27 -7.69 5.12
C LYS A 196 6.65 -7.46 6.48
N TYR A 197 5.34 -7.62 6.58
CA TYR A 197 4.64 -7.58 7.86
C TYR A 197 4.56 -8.98 8.45
N VAL A 198 5.40 -9.24 9.45
CA VAL A 198 5.44 -10.52 10.14
C VAL A 198 4.59 -10.42 11.40
N SER A 199 3.50 -11.19 11.46
CA SER A 199 2.75 -11.39 12.70
C SER A 199 3.57 -12.30 13.59
N SER A 200 4.18 -11.76 14.65
CA SER A 200 4.77 -12.61 15.70
C SER A 200 3.63 -13.20 16.54
N ARG A 201 3.55 -14.51 16.58
CA ARG A 201 2.73 -15.27 17.53
C ARG A 201 3.24 -15.08 18.96
#